data_f652b33d47ceee16b5c350adff9f5b76
#
_entry.id   f652b33d47ceee16b5c350adff9f5b76
#
_cell.length_a   1.000
_cell.length_b   1.000
_cell.length_c   1.000
_cell.angle_alpha   90.00
_cell.angle_beta   90.00
_cell.angle_gamma   90.00
#
_symmetry.space_group_name_H-M   'P 1'
#
loop_
_entity.id
_entity.type
_entity.pdbx_description
1 polymer ?
#
loop_
_entity_poly.entity_id
_entity_poly.type
_entity_poly.pdbx_seq_one_letter_code
_entity_poly.pdbx_strand_id
1 'polypeptide(L)'
;MDSRNSTRPRLALVLLRTLAVLLLSAPVIVLLLSIETTPSLVTEQMFTDEELSRIETLLLESTPQSPSNAGPHELQLNSEELNLLLRYAVNIMNLSADWAARTQLSPENLNAQLSVRLGAEPLPMYLNVEAGFTEDDKRLALDALRIGKLAVPHRFLQFTLQRLRGHLANENIAYLEFSELINNIESVELELNQMSVAMQWDPNLINRIGNQAQQLFISEQDQQRIIDYYAIITNIAAAVPIDIRAVSINTFLSPLFAVAMEKTLAGSDPIAENRTAFQTLAIYLNGESIAQLIGEEAASEIEAAPYIETRLLRRQDLAQHLVSTAAITASAGADLAQMLSTTKEAYDARYRSGFSFSDLTANSVGVTIAQLATTRTETAKIMQDRLANLQNESDYMPQVGNNRDGLSETDFNEMYTDRSSPQYVQRLVEIQTLIDSRPLFAGLLQ
;
A
#
# COMPACT_ATOMS: atom_id res chain seq x y z
N MET A 1 -78.50 18.18 -13.33
CA MET A 1 -77.93 17.34 -14.38
C MET A 1 -76.45 17.59 -14.46
N ASP A 2 -75.70 16.58 -14.15
CA ASP A 2 -74.27 16.35 -14.32
C ASP A 2 -73.25 17.44 -13.95
N SER A 3 -72.89 17.45 -12.71
CA SER A 3 -71.69 18.11 -12.18
C SER A 3 -70.71 17.07 -11.52
N ARG A 4 -70.50 15.96 -12.15
CA ARG A 4 -69.61 14.89 -11.63
C ARG A 4 -68.52 14.56 -12.64
N ASN A 5 -67.51 15.42 -12.89
CA ASN A 5 -66.29 14.92 -13.56
C ASN A 5 -65.10 15.89 -13.59
N SER A 6 -64.95 16.87 -12.69
CA SER A 6 -63.80 17.80 -12.73
C SER A 6 -62.72 17.58 -11.65
N THR A 7 -62.92 16.65 -10.74
CA THR A 7 -61.96 16.40 -9.62
C THR A 7 -60.91 15.35 -9.92
N ARG A 8 -61.17 14.39 -10.82
CA ARG A 8 -60.24 13.30 -11.14
C ARG A 8 -58.92 13.75 -11.80
N PRO A 9 -58.91 14.69 -12.79
CA PRO A 9 -57.63 15.10 -13.42
C PRO A 9 -56.74 15.93 -12.43
N ARG A 10 -57.29 16.67 -11.49
CA ARG A 10 -56.54 17.44 -10.49
C ARG A 10 -55.87 16.50 -9.49
N LEU A 11 -56.55 15.46 -9.05
CA LEU A 11 -56.00 14.46 -8.12
C LEU A 11 -54.84 13.67 -8.75
N ALA A 12 -55.01 13.27 -10.02
CA ALA A 12 -53.96 12.61 -10.80
C ALA A 12 -52.71 13.50 -11.00
N LEU A 13 -52.94 14.80 -11.25
CA LEU A 13 -51.86 15.78 -11.41
C LEU A 13 -51.12 16.06 -10.09
N VAL A 14 -51.81 16.08 -8.97
CA VAL A 14 -51.22 16.21 -7.62
C VAL A 14 -50.40 14.96 -7.28
N LEU A 15 -50.95 13.76 -7.53
CA LEU A 15 -50.25 12.49 -7.33
C LEU A 15 -49.01 12.40 -8.21
N LEU A 16 -49.07 12.83 -9.47
CA LEU A 16 -47.90 12.84 -10.38
C LEU A 16 -46.83 13.83 -9.87
N ARG A 17 -47.22 15.00 -9.42
CA ARG A 17 -46.28 16.00 -8.86
C ARG A 17 -45.67 15.53 -7.56
N THR A 18 -46.43 14.94 -6.64
CA THR A 18 -45.86 14.36 -5.40
C THR A 18 -44.93 13.19 -5.69
N LEU A 19 -45.28 12.34 -6.65
CA LEU A 19 -44.39 11.24 -7.08
C LEU A 19 -43.11 11.77 -7.74
N ALA A 20 -43.19 12.81 -8.57
CA ALA A 20 -42.05 13.46 -9.17
C ALA A 20 -41.14 14.12 -8.12
N VAL A 21 -41.70 14.80 -7.12
CA VAL A 21 -40.96 15.39 -6.01
C VAL A 21 -40.28 14.29 -5.18
N LEU A 22 -40.98 13.21 -4.86
CA LEU A 22 -40.43 12.07 -4.14
C LEU A 22 -39.29 11.40 -4.93
N LEU A 23 -39.46 11.19 -6.22
CA LEU A 23 -38.42 10.62 -7.10
C LEU A 23 -37.19 11.52 -7.20
N LEU A 24 -37.36 12.84 -7.28
CA LEU A 24 -36.26 13.80 -7.36
C LEU A 24 -35.59 14.03 -6.00
N SER A 25 -36.33 13.92 -4.89
CA SER A 25 -35.77 14.08 -3.55
C SER A 25 -35.14 12.79 -2.99
N ALA A 26 -35.54 11.62 -3.48
CA ALA A 26 -35.03 10.33 -2.99
C ALA A 26 -33.50 10.19 -3.07
N PRO A 27 -32.81 10.54 -4.18
CA PRO A 27 -31.34 10.47 -4.24
C PRO A 27 -30.68 11.41 -3.21
N VAL A 28 -31.23 12.60 -3.01
CA VAL A 28 -30.72 13.57 -2.04
C VAL A 28 -30.89 13.05 -0.61
N ILE A 29 -32.06 12.49 -0.30
CA ILE A 29 -32.34 11.88 1.01
C ILE A 29 -31.41 10.69 1.26
N VAL A 30 -31.21 9.81 0.27
CA VAL A 30 -30.27 8.68 0.35
C VAL A 30 -28.87 9.20 0.63
N LEU A 31 -28.40 10.22 -0.10
CA LEU A 31 -27.08 10.81 0.11
C LEU A 31 -26.94 11.38 1.53
N LEU A 32 -27.91 12.14 2.01
CA LEU A 32 -27.93 12.73 3.35
C LEU A 32 -27.98 11.69 4.47
N LEU A 33 -28.60 10.54 4.24
CA LEU A 33 -28.63 9.44 5.20
C LEU A 33 -27.37 8.57 5.15
N SER A 34 -26.65 8.56 4.03
CA SER A 34 -25.42 7.79 3.85
C SER A 34 -24.18 8.49 4.39
N ILE A 35 -24.20 9.82 4.48
CA ILE A 35 -23.06 10.62 4.95
C ILE A 35 -23.31 11.05 6.39
N GLU A 36 -22.30 10.90 7.23
CA GLU A 36 -22.32 11.30 8.63
C GLU A 36 -21.24 12.36 8.92
N THR A 37 -21.41 13.14 9.99
CA THR A 37 -20.46 14.19 10.39
C THR A 37 -19.43 13.69 11.39
N THR A 38 -19.58 12.45 11.85
CA THR A 38 -18.68 11.79 12.80
C THR A 38 -18.29 10.41 12.27
N PRO A 39 -17.02 9.99 12.43
CA PRO A 39 -16.62 8.64 12.08
C PRO A 39 -17.22 7.62 13.05
N SER A 40 -17.62 6.46 12.56
CA SER A 40 -18.02 5.32 13.39
C SER A 40 -16.84 4.62 14.03
N LEU A 41 -15.67 4.73 13.39
CA LEU A 41 -14.41 4.18 13.84
C LEU A 41 -13.32 5.25 13.78
N VAL A 42 -12.44 5.22 14.79
CA VAL A 42 -11.18 5.99 14.79
C VAL A 42 -10.05 4.98 14.85
N THR A 43 -9.10 5.08 13.95
CA THR A 43 -7.93 4.19 13.93
C THR A 43 -6.77 4.85 14.66
N GLU A 44 -6.08 4.09 15.49
CA GLU A 44 -4.76 4.45 15.97
C GLU A 44 -3.79 4.35 14.78
N GLN A 45 -3.15 5.45 14.43
CA GLN A 45 -2.28 5.53 13.24
C GLN A 45 -0.89 4.92 13.49
N MET A 46 -0.46 4.82 14.75
CA MET A 46 0.85 4.28 15.09
C MET A 46 0.73 2.85 15.60
N PHE A 47 1.68 2.00 15.21
CA PHE A 47 1.84 0.66 15.73
C PHE A 47 2.81 0.68 16.91
N THR A 48 2.55 -0.14 17.93
CA THR A 48 3.52 -0.41 18.98
C THR A 48 4.57 -1.42 18.48
N ASP A 49 5.73 -1.47 19.13
CA ASP A 49 6.78 -2.44 18.79
C ASP A 49 6.28 -3.89 18.92
N GLU A 50 5.39 -4.17 19.88
CA GLU A 50 4.77 -5.49 20.07
C GLU A 50 3.81 -5.83 18.90
N GLU A 51 3.02 -4.86 18.45
CA GLU A 51 2.14 -5.04 17.28
C GLU A 51 2.95 -5.26 15.99
N LEU A 52 4.03 -4.51 15.78
CA LEU A 52 4.92 -4.70 14.63
C LEU A 52 5.57 -6.08 14.65
N SER A 53 6.05 -6.53 15.80
CA SER A 53 6.60 -7.89 15.96
C SER A 53 5.55 -8.97 15.70
N ARG A 54 4.29 -8.75 16.13
CA ARG A 54 3.20 -9.70 15.84
C ARG A 54 2.83 -9.73 14.37
N ILE A 55 2.77 -8.57 13.70
CA ILE A 55 2.55 -8.49 12.23
C ILE A 55 3.66 -9.24 11.49
N GLU A 56 4.92 -9.03 11.84
CA GLU A 56 6.05 -9.75 11.26
C GLU A 56 5.86 -11.27 11.38
N THR A 57 5.52 -11.74 12.58
CA THR A 57 5.27 -13.16 12.83
C THR A 57 4.11 -13.68 11.99
N LEU A 58 2.99 -12.95 11.95
CA LEU A 58 1.82 -13.32 11.15
C LEU A 58 2.13 -13.38 9.66
N LEU A 59 2.87 -12.41 9.13
CA LEU A 59 3.28 -12.41 7.72
C LEU A 59 4.17 -13.60 7.40
N LEU A 60 5.09 -13.98 8.29
CA LEU A 60 5.95 -15.14 8.12
C LEU A 60 5.18 -16.48 8.22
N GLU A 61 4.26 -16.59 9.16
CA GLU A 61 3.43 -17.79 9.36
C GLU A 61 2.38 -17.94 8.26
N SER A 62 1.81 -16.83 7.80
CA SER A 62 0.77 -16.78 6.77
C SER A 62 1.30 -16.89 5.34
N THR A 63 2.61 -16.76 5.14
CA THR A 63 3.20 -16.84 3.80
C THR A 63 3.49 -18.31 3.44
N PRO A 64 3.10 -18.78 2.25
CA PRO A 64 3.46 -20.14 1.80
C PRO A 64 4.96 -20.36 1.80
N GLN A 65 5.41 -21.59 2.08
CA GLN A 65 6.85 -21.96 2.02
C GLN A 65 7.49 -21.66 0.64
N SER A 66 6.69 -21.63 -0.41
CA SER A 66 7.09 -21.30 -1.76
C SER A 66 6.14 -20.26 -2.36
N PRO A 67 6.19 -18.99 -1.92
CA PRO A 67 5.23 -17.97 -2.34
C PRO A 67 5.28 -17.62 -3.83
N SER A 68 6.37 -17.99 -4.52
CA SER A 68 6.49 -17.87 -5.98
C SER A 68 5.72 -18.94 -6.75
N ASN A 69 5.23 -19.98 -6.08
CA ASN A 69 4.51 -21.09 -6.70
C ASN A 69 3.04 -21.04 -6.30
N ALA A 70 2.16 -21.27 -7.28
CA ALA A 70 0.74 -21.47 -7.00
C ALA A 70 0.51 -22.79 -6.28
N GLY A 71 -0.47 -22.83 -5.36
CA GLY A 71 -0.83 -24.06 -4.64
C GLY A 71 -1.81 -23.83 -3.50
N PRO A 72 -2.29 -24.90 -2.89
CA PRO A 72 -3.20 -24.80 -1.76
C PRO A 72 -2.50 -24.15 -0.56
N HIS A 73 -3.21 -23.27 0.10
CA HIS A 73 -2.75 -22.57 1.28
C HIS A 73 -3.89 -22.39 2.29
N GLU A 74 -3.58 -22.56 3.56
CA GLU A 74 -4.52 -22.36 4.66
C GLU A 74 -4.01 -21.26 5.57
N LEU A 75 -4.89 -20.31 5.88
CA LEU A 75 -4.64 -19.18 6.76
C LEU A 75 -5.57 -19.26 7.96
N GLN A 76 -5.01 -19.18 9.16
CA GLN A 76 -5.80 -19.15 10.41
C GLN A 76 -5.48 -17.84 11.15
N LEU A 77 -6.53 -17.08 11.46
CA LEU A 77 -6.40 -15.77 12.12
C LEU A 77 -7.43 -15.67 13.24
N ASN A 78 -7.02 -15.15 14.37
CA ASN A 78 -7.97 -14.73 15.39
C ASN A 78 -8.47 -13.29 15.13
N SER A 79 -9.44 -12.82 15.94
CA SER A 79 -10.05 -11.51 15.75
C SER A 79 -9.06 -10.35 15.90
N GLU A 80 -8.08 -10.46 16.80
CA GLU A 80 -7.06 -9.44 17.03
C GLU A 80 -6.08 -9.40 15.85
N GLU A 81 -5.62 -10.54 15.41
CA GLU A 81 -4.71 -10.71 14.27
C GLU A 81 -5.33 -10.23 12.97
N LEU A 82 -6.61 -10.56 12.73
CA LEU A 82 -7.33 -10.08 11.56
C LEU A 82 -7.45 -8.55 11.56
N ASN A 83 -7.76 -7.94 12.71
CA ASN A 83 -7.82 -6.49 12.85
C ASN A 83 -6.44 -5.84 12.72
N LEU A 84 -5.41 -6.46 13.24
CA LEU A 84 -4.04 -5.99 13.14
C LEU A 84 -3.56 -5.98 11.68
N LEU A 85 -3.79 -7.07 10.93
CA LEU A 85 -3.49 -7.17 9.51
C LEU A 85 -4.33 -6.21 8.66
N LEU A 86 -5.61 -6.03 9.00
CA LEU A 86 -6.48 -5.07 8.32
C LEU A 86 -6.01 -3.62 8.52
N ARG A 87 -5.65 -3.24 9.74
CA ARG A 87 -5.07 -1.92 10.04
C ARG A 87 -3.75 -1.73 9.31
N TYR A 88 -2.92 -2.76 9.28
CA TYR A 88 -1.68 -2.79 8.53
C TYR A 88 -1.92 -2.58 7.02
N ALA A 89 -2.83 -3.32 6.40
CA ALA A 89 -3.17 -3.18 4.99
C ALA A 89 -3.67 -1.76 4.64
N VAL A 90 -4.54 -1.17 5.48
CA VAL A 90 -5.02 0.21 5.30
C VAL A 90 -3.87 1.22 5.35
N ASN A 91 -2.90 1.03 6.26
CA ASN A 91 -1.72 1.91 6.35
C ASN A 91 -0.79 1.78 5.13
N ILE A 92 -0.55 0.55 4.64
CA ILE A 92 0.26 0.32 3.43
C ILE A 92 -0.33 1.02 2.22
N MET A 93 -1.65 0.96 2.05
CA MET A 93 -2.32 1.53 0.89
C MET A 93 -2.19 3.05 0.82
N ASN A 94 -1.75 3.72 1.90
CA ASN A 94 -1.53 5.17 1.99
C ASN A 94 -2.62 5.96 1.26
N LEU A 95 -3.88 5.63 1.57
CA LEU A 95 -5.04 6.22 0.93
C LEU A 95 -5.08 7.72 1.18
N SER A 96 -5.46 8.50 0.18
CA SER A 96 -5.58 9.97 0.27
C SER A 96 -6.65 10.45 1.27
N ALA A 97 -7.47 9.54 1.77
CA ALA A 97 -8.50 9.79 2.78
C ALA A 97 -8.19 9.05 4.08
N ASP A 98 -8.61 9.62 5.22
CA ASP A 98 -8.52 8.92 6.52
C ASP A 98 -9.48 7.73 6.52
N TRP A 99 -8.93 6.54 6.61
CA TRP A 99 -9.66 5.28 6.65
C TRP A 99 -9.52 4.61 8.01
N ALA A 100 -10.61 4.04 8.48
CA ALA A 100 -10.61 3.16 9.65
C ALA A 100 -11.43 1.91 9.33
N ALA A 101 -10.89 0.74 9.60
CA ALA A 101 -11.59 -0.52 9.40
C ALA A 101 -11.42 -1.42 10.61
N ARG A 102 -12.47 -2.19 10.92
CA ARG A 102 -12.49 -3.18 12.00
C ARG A 102 -13.36 -4.36 11.64
N THR A 103 -12.95 -5.53 12.07
CA THR A 103 -13.76 -6.75 11.99
C THR A 103 -14.06 -7.30 13.38
N GLN A 104 -15.16 -7.99 13.52
CA GLN A 104 -15.54 -8.71 14.72
C GLN A 104 -16.01 -10.11 14.33
N LEU A 105 -15.31 -11.11 14.83
CA LEU A 105 -15.65 -12.53 14.64
C LEU A 105 -16.60 -13.00 15.72
N SER A 106 -17.57 -13.79 15.32
CA SER A 106 -18.45 -14.55 16.20
C SER A 106 -18.75 -15.90 15.53
N PRO A 107 -19.20 -16.91 16.25
CA PRO A 107 -19.59 -18.17 15.62
C PRO A 107 -20.58 -17.92 14.48
N GLU A 108 -20.30 -18.42 13.29
CA GLU A 108 -21.12 -18.29 12.08
C GLU A 108 -21.27 -16.86 11.51
N ASN A 109 -20.69 -15.81 12.15
CA ASN A 109 -20.83 -14.41 11.70
C ASN A 109 -19.51 -13.65 11.72
N LEU A 110 -19.28 -12.85 10.68
CA LEU A 110 -18.23 -11.85 10.59
C LEU A 110 -18.87 -10.48 10.35
N ASN A 111 -18.67 -9.54 11.26
CA ASN A 111 -19.08 -8.14 11.07
C ASN A 111 -17.85 -7.30 10.69
N ALA A 112 -17.94 -6.59 9.58
CA ALA A 112 -16.92 -5.65 9.11
C ALA A 112 -17.47 -4.21 9.19
N GLN A 113 -16.66 -3.31 9.72
CA GLN A 113 -16.96 -1.88 9.83
C GLN A 113 -15.87 -1.10 9.12
N LEU A 114 -16.28 -0.08 8.37
CA LEU A 114 -15.40 0.81 7.64
C LEU A 114 -15.86 2.26 7.85
N SER A 115 -14.93 3.16 8.12
CA SER A 115 -15.18 4.60 8.16
C SER A 115 -14.19 5.29 7.25
N VAL A 116 -14.69 6.11 6.32
CA VAL A 116 -13.88 6.85 5.34
C VAL A 116 -14.20 8.32 5.42
N ARG A 117 -13.18 9.17 5.58
CA ARG A 117 -13.35 10.61 5.51
C ARG A 117 -13.44 11.08 4.07
N LEU A 118 -14.56 11.71 3.68
CA LEU A 118 -14.81 12.20 2.33
C LEU A 118 -14.54 13.69 2.15
N GLY A 119 -14.49 14.46 3.24
CA GLY A 119 -14.39 15.90 3.20
C GLY A 119 -13.29 16.48 4.06
N ALA A 120 -12.69 17.57 3.59
CA ALA A 120 -11.73 18.36 4.36
C ALA A 120 -12.46 19.34 5.31
N GLU A 121 -11.72 19.91 6.27
CA GLU A 121 -12.25 20.98 7.12
C GLU A 121 -12.75 22.18 6.29
N PRO A 122 -13.81 22.92 6.70
CA PRO A 122 -14.40 22.87 8.04
C PRO A 122 -15.61 21.92 8.20
N LEU A 123 -15.98 21.14 7.20
CA LEU A 123 -17.14 20.23 7.26
C LEU A 123 -16.66 18.79 7.06
N PRO A 124 -16.23 18.10 8.12
CA PRO A 124 -15.87 16.72 8.03
C PRO A 124 -17.11 15.88 7.64
N MET A 125 -16.96 15.11 6.56
CA MET A 125 -17.98 14.16 6.09
C MET A 125 -17.38 12.78 6.10
N TYR A 126 -18.12 11.81 6.62
CA TYR A 126 -17.69 10.42 6.73
C TYR A 126 -18.70 9.49 6.05
N LEU A 127 -18.16 8.52 5.31
CA LEU A 127 -18.90 7.36 4.87
C LEU A 127 -18.63 6.23 5.86
N ASN A 128 -19.66 5.90 6.66
CA ASN A 128 -19.59 4.77 7.58
C ASN A 128 -20.34 3.59 6.96
N VAL A 129 -19.66 2.44 6.86
CA VAL A 129 -20.23 1.22 6.29
C VAL A 129 -20.11 0.09 7.30
N GLU A 130 -21.19 -0.63 7.55
CA GLU A 130 -21.23 -1.85 8.34
C GLU A 130 -21.74 -2.99 7.46
N ALA A 131 -20.99 -4.07 7.36
CA ALA A 131 -21.33 -5.26 6.59
C ALA A 131 -21.33 -6.48 7.50
N GLY A 132 -22.45 -7.19 7.56
CA GLY A 132 -22.58 -8.47 8.25
C GLY A 132 -22.50 -9.62 7.25
N PHE A 133 -21.62 -10.57 7.52
CA PHE A 133 -21.47 -11.79 6.74
C PHE A 133 -21.83 -12.99 7.61
N THR A 134 -22.50 -13.96 7.03
CA THR A 134 -22.78 -15.25 7.64
C THR A 134 -22.05 -16.34 6.89
N GLU A 135 -21.62 -17.37 7.60
CA GLU A 135 -21.10 -18.57 6.97
C GLU A 135 -22.27 -19.39 6.41
N ASP A 136 -22.23 -19.66 5.11
CA ASP A 136 -23.19 -20.50 4.40
C ASP A 136 -22.41 -21.43 3.46
N ASP A 137 -22.52 -22.73 3.70
CA ASP A 137 -21.80 -23.78 2.94
C ASP A 137 -20.30 -23.52 2.80
N LYS A 138 -19.65 -23.19 3.94
CA LYS A 138 -18.21 -22.84 4.02
C LYS A 138 -17.80 -21.59 3.20
N ARG A 139 -18.73 -20.71 2.93
CA ARG A 139 -18.49 -19.40 2.26
C ARG A 139 -19.11 -18.27 3.04
N LEU A 140 -18.52 -17.10 2.93
CA LEU A 140 -19.09 -15.90 3.51
C LEU A 140 -20.15 -15.32 2.57
N ALA A 141 -21.38 -15.25 3.05
CA ALA A 141 -22.50 -14.59 2.39
C ALA A 141 -22.81 -13.25 3.06
N LEU A 142 -22.90 -12.18 2.29
CA LEU A 142 -23.30 -10.87 2.81
C LEU A 142 -24.80 -10.91 3.17
N ASP A 143 -25.12 -10.83 4.46
CA ASP A 143 -26.47 -10.88 4.99
C ASP A 143 -27.03 -9.50 5.35
N ALA A 144 -26.19 -8.60 5.85
CA ALA A 144 -26.58 -7.25 6.26
C ALA A 144 -25.61 -6.20 5.72
N LEU A 145 -26.17 -5.04 5.32
CA LEU A 145 -25.38 -3.87 4.93
C LEU A 145 -26.05 -2.60 5.46
N ARG A 146 -25.25 -1.75 6.11
CA ARG A 146 -25.66 -0.42 6.54
C ARG A 146 -24.66 0.60 5.98
N ILE A 147 -25.17 1.71 5.46
CA ILE A 147 -24.35 2.83 4.96
C ILE A 147 -24.85 4.10 5.67
N GLY A 148 -24.06 4.63 6.59
CA GLY A 148 -24.49 5.66 7.52
C GLY A 148 -25.72 5.21 8.30
N LYS A 149 -26.80 5.98 8.22
CA LYS A 149 -28.09 5.66 8.87
C LYS A 149 -28.98 4.75 8.03
N LEU A 150 -28.56 4.38 6.85
CA LEU A 150 -29.36 3.65 5.87
C LEU A 150 -29.08 2.15 5.98
N ALA A 151 -30.00 1.39 6.55
CA ALA A 151 -29.98 -0.06 6.48
C ALA A 151 -30.52 -0.51 5.12
N VAL A 152 -29.71 -1.27 4.38
CA VAL A 152 -30.10 -1.79 3.07
C VAL A 152 -30.96 -3.04 3.29
N PRO A 153 -32.25 -3.05 2.88
CA PRO A 153 -33.09 -4.22 3.06
C PRO A 153 -32.52 -5.43 2.27
N HIS A 154 -32.55 -6.62 2.85
CA HIS A 154 -31.95 -7.84 2.27
C HIS A 154 -32.39 -8.10 0.81
N ARG A 155 -33.66 -7.83 0.47
CA ARG A 155 -34.15 -7.97 -0.91
C ARG A 155 -33.45 -7.05 -1.91
N PHE A 156 -33.11 -5.84 -1.47
CA PHE A 156 -32.36 -4.87 -2.30
C PHE A 156 -30.87 -5.23 -2.34
N LEU A 157 -30.33 -5.80 -1.27
CA LEU A 157 -28.96 -6.23 -1.19
C LEU A 157 -28.64 -7.24 -2.30
N GLN A 158 -29.41 -8.33 -2.37
CA GLN A 158 -29.21 -9.38 -3.39
C GLN A 158 -29.41 -8.85 -4.82
N PHE A 159 -30.47 -8.07 -5.05
CA PHE A 159 -30.74 -7.49 -6.34
C PHE A 159 -29.64 -6.51 -6.78
N THR A 160 -29.17 -5.65 -5.86
CA THR A 160 -28.13 -4.64 -6.16
C THR A 160 -26.77 -5.31 -6.38
N LEU A 161 -26.42 -6.30 -5.55
CA LEU A 161 -25.17 -7.06 -5.72
C LEU A 161 -25.13 -7.80 -7.06
N GLN A 162 -26.22 -8.44 -7.46
CA GLN A 162 -26.29 -9.17 -8.71
C GLN A 162 -26.19 -8.23 -9.92
N ARG A 163 -26.81 -7.05 -9.84
CA ARG A 163 -26.74 -6.05 -10.90
C ARG A 163 -25.40 -5.32 -10.94
N LEU A 164 -24.85 -5.03 -9.78
CA LEU A 164 -23.53 -4.40 -9.62
C LEU A 164 -22.42 -5.32 -10.11
N ARG A 165 -22.48 -6.61 -9.78
CA ARG A 165 -21.54 -7.62 -10.30
C ARG A 165 -21.53 -7.65 -11.81
N GLY A 166 -22.70 -7.63 -12.46
CA GLY A 166 -22.79 -7.63 -13.92
C GLY A 166 -22.25 -6.36 -14.57
N HIS A 167 -22.40 -5.21 -13.93
CA HIS A 167 -21.91 -3.92 -14.45
C HIS A 167 -20.40 -3.77 -14.20
N LEU A 168 -19.93 -4.05 -12.99
CA LEU A 168 -18.52 -3.95 -12.62
C LEU A 168 -17.64 -4.96 -13.36
N ALA A 169 -18.15 -6.16 -13.62
CA ALA A 169 -17.43 -7.17 -14.40
C ALA A 169 -17.17 -6.76 -15.85
N ASN A 170 -17.96 -5.85 -16.41
CA ASN A 170 -17.79 -5.39 -17.78
C ASN A 170 -16.94 -4.12 -17.91
N GLU A 171 -16.77 -3.36 -16.87
CA GLU A 171 -16.18 -2.01 -16.95
C GLU A 171 -15.01 -1.77 -15.97
N ASN A 172 -14.72 -2.70 -15.06
CA ASN A 172 -13.69 -2.48 -14.04
C ASN A 172 -12.78 -3.69 -13.84
N ILE A 173 -11.53 -3.57 -14.30
CA ILE A 173 -10.52 -4.62 -14.21
C ILE A 173 -10.20 -4.97 -12.74
N ALA A 174 -10.13 -3.97 -11.85
CA ALA A 174 -9.88 -4.19 -10.43
C ALA A 174 -10.97 -5.06 -9.78
N TYR A 175 -12.23 -4.92 -10.21
CA TYR A 175 -13.31 -5.76 -9.74
C TYR A 175 -13.15 -7.22 -10.23
N LEU A 176 -12.69 -7.42 -11.47
CA LEU A 176 -12.47 -8.77 -12.00
C LEU A 176 -11.40 -9.51 -11.21
N GLU A 177 -10.27 -8.88 -10.93
CA GLU A 177 -9.18 -9.48 -10.16
C GLU A 177 -9.55 -9.72 -8.70
N PHE A 178 -10.28 -8.79 -8.07
CA PHE A 178 -10.82 -9.00 -6.73
C PHE A 178 -11.83 -10.16 -6.70
N SER A 179 -12.65 -10.31 -7.76
CA SER A 179 -13.57 -11.44 -7.91
C SER A 179 -12.82 -12.76 -8.09
N GLU A 180 -11.70 -12.74 -8.83
CA GLU A 180 -10.83 -13.90 -9.01
C GLU A 180 -10.19 -14.31 -7.67
N LEU A 181 -9.72 -13.35 -6.86
CA LEU A 181 -9.23 -13.64 -5.51
C LEU A 181 -10.28 -14.32 -4.64
N ILE A 182 -11.52 -13.80 -4.65
CA ILE A 182 -12.63 -14.41 -3.90
C ILE A 182 -12.92 -15.83 -4.42
N ASN A 183 -12.85 -16.05 -5.73
CA ASN A 183 -13.06 -17.37 -6.33
C ASN A 183 -11.94 -18.37 -5.99
N ASN A 184 -10.74 -17.89 -5.68
CA ASN A 184 -9.63 -18.73 -5.22
C ASN A 184 -9.78 -19.16 -3.76
N ILE A 185 -10.72 -18.59 -3.00
CA ILE A 185 -11.09 -19.03 -1.68
C ILE A 185 -11.96 -20.28 -1.80
N GLU A 186 -11.46 -21.39 -1.32
CA GLU A 186 -12.16 -22.69 -1.34
C GLU A 186 -13.16 -22.82 -0.20
N SER A 187 -12.73 -22.42 1.01
CA SER A 187 -13.60 -22.43 2.19
C SER A 187 -13.21 -21.35 3.19
N VAL A 188 -14.22 -20.87 3.93
CA VAL A 188 -14.06 -20.04 5.11
C VAL A 188 -14.85 -20.68 6.22
N GLU A 189 -14.20 -20.96 7.35
CA GLU A 189 -14.83 -21.51 8.55
C GLU A 189 -14.70 -20.48 9.68
N LEU A 190 -15.82 -20.16 10.33
CA LEU A 190 -15.88 -19.23 11.45
C LEU A 190 -16.08 -19.98 12.75
N GLU A 191 -15.16 -19.80 13.68
CA GLU A 191 -15.26 -20.33 15.04
C GLU A 191 -15.32 -19.18 16.05
N LEU A 192 -15.43 -19.54 17.33
CA LEU A 192 -15.35 -18.55 18.39
C LEU A 192 -13.97 -17.88 18.38
N ASN A 193 -13.94 -16.60 17.94
CA ASN A 193 -12.73 -15.78 17.86
C ASN A 193 -11.63 -16.30 16.89
N GLN A 194 -11.97 -17.14 15.93
CA GLN A 194 -11.04 -17.65 14.91
C GLN A 194 -11.71 -17.75 13.56
N MET A 195 -10.97 -17.43 12.50
CA MET A 195 -11.35 -17.63 11.11
C MET A 195 -10.28 -18.45 10.42
N SER A 196 -10.69 -19.52 9.75
CA SER A 196 -9.85 -20.35 8.90
C SER A 196 -10.25 -20.16 7.45
N VAL A 197 -9.29 -19.86 6.60
CA VAL A 197 -9.48 -19.63 5.15
C VAL A 197 -8.61 -20.59 4.39
N ALA A 198 -9.22 -21.52 3.65
CA ALA A 198 -8.51 -22.33 2.67
C ALA A 198 -8.63 -21.69 1.28
N MET A 199 -7.51 -21.51 0.60
CA MET A 199 -7.46 -20.85 -0.70
C MET A 199 -6.40 -21.46 -1.62
N GLN A 200 -6.57 -21.25 -2.93
CA GLN A 200 -5.51 -21.46 -3.89
C GLN A 200 -4.65 -20.19 -3.97
N TRP A 201 -3.42 -20.32 -3.48
CA TRP A 201 -2.44 -19.23 -3.60
C TRP A 201 -2.04 -19.04 -5.05
N ASP A 202 -2.20 -17.83 -5.56
CA ASP A 202 -1.68 -17.41 -6.86
C ASP A 202 -0.85 -16.13 -6.72
N PRO A 203 0.50 -16.23 -6.79
CA PRO A 203 1.37 -15.07 -6.63
C PRO A 203 1.14 -14.00 -7.69
N ASN A 204 0.75 -14.37 -8.90
CA ASN A 204 0.49 -13.41 -9.98
C ASN A 204 -0.78 -12.59 -9.69
N LEU A 205 -1.82 -13.25 -9.19
CA LEU A 205 -3.07 -12.58 -8.81
C LEU A 205 -2.86 -11.59 -7.65
N ILE A 206 -2.13 -12.00 -6.62
CA ILE A 206 -1.82 -11.13 -5.48
C ILE A 206 -1.04 -9.88 -5.93
N ASN A 207 -0.05 -10.05 -6.80
CA ASN A 207 0.71 -8.92 -7.36
C ASN A 207 -0.18 -7.99 -8.20
N ARG A 208 -1.05 -8.55 -9.07
CA ARG A 208 -1.99 -7.74 -9.86
C ARG A 208 -2.94 -6.93 -8.98
N ILE A 209 -3.51 -7.53 -7.94
CA ILE A 209 -4.41 -6.83 -7.01
C ILE A 209 -3.68 -5.70 -6.28
N GLY A 210 -2.47 -5.95 -5.79
CA GLY A 210 -1.65 -4.93 -5.14
C GLY A 210 -1.39 -3.74 -6.06
N ASN A 211 -1.00 -4.00 -7.30
CA ASN A 211 -0.74 -2.97 -8.30
C ASN A 211 -2.01 -2.15 -8.63
N GLN A 212 -3.16 -2.81 -8.78
CA GLN A 212 -4.42 -2.11 -9.09
C GLN A 212 -4.95 -1.32 -7.90
N ALA A 213 -4.84 -1.84 -6.68
CA ALA A 213 -5.21 -1.09 -5.49
C ALA A 213 -4.40 0.21 -5.40
N GLN A 214 -3.11 0.16 -5.71
CA GLN A 214 -2.26 1.35 -5.75
C GLN A 214 -2.72 2.36 -6.80
N GLN A 215 -3.09 1.92 -8.01
CA GLN A 215 -3.54 2.78 -9.11
C GLN A 215 -4.85 3.53 -8.81
N LEU A 216 -5.78 2.93 -8.06
CA LEU A 216 -7.06 3.56 -7.69
C LEU A 216 -6.90 4.86 -6.88
N PHE A 217 -5.74 5.07 -6.27
CA PHE A 217 -5.47 6.20 -5.37
C PHE A 217 -4.42 7.18 -5.91
N ILE A 218 -3.90 6.95 -7.12
CA ILE A 218 -2.98 7.88 -7.78
C ILE A 218 -3.78 8.98 -8.47
N SER A 219 -3.52 10.23 -8.13
CA SER A 219 -4.12 11.38 -8.81
C SER A 219 -3.57 11.53 -10.23
N GLU A 220 -4.32 12.18 -11.15
CA GLU A 220 -3.82 12.51 -12.50
C GLU A 220 -2.52 13.32 -12.45
N GLN A 221 -2.36 14.20 -11.45
CA GLN A 221 -1.14 14.98 -11.26
C GLN A 221 0.04 14.10 -10.85
N ASP A 222 -0.18 13.11 -9.98
CA ASP A 222 0.87 12.16 -9.57
C ASP A 222 1.23 11.23 -10.73
N GLN A 223 0.25 10.78 -11.51
CA GLN A 223 0.47 9.98 -12.71
C GLN A 223 1.36 10.72 -13.71
N GLN A 224 1.06 12.00 -14.02
CA GLN A 224 1.89 12.81 -14.91
C GLN A 224 3.31 13.00 -14.35
N ARG A 225 3.43 13.21 -13.04
CA ARG A 225 4.74 13.32 -12.38
C ARG A 225 5.56 12.05 -12.51
N ILE A 226 4.96 10.87 -12.35
CA ILE A 226 5.61 9.57 -12.54
C ILE A 226 6.12 9.44 -13.98
N ILE A 227 5.32 9.80 -14.97
CA ILE A 227 5.69 9.78 -16.40
C ILE A 227 6.90 10.67 -16.65
N ASP A 228 6.89 11.89 -16.11
CA ASP A 228 8.01 12.84 -16.25
C ASP A 228 9.32 12.26 -15.68
N TYR A 229 9.27 11.69 -14.45
CA TYR A 229 10.46 11.09 -13.84
C TYR A 229 10.95 9.85 -14.57
N TYR A 230 10.04 9.03 -15.08
CA TYR A 230 10.43 7.87 -15.89
C TYR A 230 11.10 8.27 -17.21
N ALA A 231 10.63 9.33 -17.85
CA ALA A 231 11.28 9.90 -19.04
C ALA A 231 12.71 10.38 -18.73
N ILE A 232 12.96 10.95 -17.54
CA ILE A 232 14.30 11.34 -17.10
C ILE A 232 15.18 10.09 -16.94
N ILE A 233 14.67 9.04 -16.30
CA ILE A 233 15.38 7.75 -16.14
C ILE A 233 15.71 7.17 -17.52
N THR A 234 14.76 7.17 -18.45
CA THR A 234 14.95 6.70 -19.83
C THR A 234 16.08 7.45 -20.53
N ASN A 235 16.10 8.78 -20.40
CA ASN A 235 17.15 9.62 -20.99
C ASN A 235 18.52 9.35 -20.37
N ILE A 236 18.60 9.19 -19.03
CA ILE A 236 19.85 8.86 -18.35
C ILE A 236 20.35 7.49 -18.81
N ALA A 237 19.48 6.49 -18.84
CA ALA A 237 19.84 5.15 -19.27
C ALA A 237 20.31 5.11 -20.74
N ALA A 238 19.62 5.80 -21.62
CA ALA A 238 19.99 5.91 -23.03
C ALA A 238 21.32 6.64 -23.26
N ALA A 239 21.72 7.53 -22.36
CA ALA A 239 23.00 8.27 -22.42
C ALA A 239 24.19 7.43 -21.92
N VAL A 240 23.97 6.30 -21.26
CA VAL A 240 25.07 5.40 -20.82
C VAL A 240 25.70 4.72 -22.05
N PRO A 241 27.03 4.80 -22.23
CA PRO A 241 27.70 4.14 -23.34
C PRO A 241 27.44 2.63 -23.36
N ILE A 242 27.26 2.06 -24.57
CA ILE A 242 26.84 0.66 -24.78
C ILE A 242 27.83 -0.38 -24.23
N ASP A 243 29.08 0.01 -24.03
CA ASP A 243 30.13 -0.80 -23.43
C ASP A 243 30.11 -0.82 -21.89
N ILE A 244 29.36 0.08 -21.27
CA ILE A 244 29.16 0.16 -19.82
C ILE A 244 28.02 -0.78 -19.44
N ARG A 245 28.35 -1.85 -18.71
CA ARG A 245 27.36 -2.85 -18.28
C ARG A 245 26.66 -2.51 -16.97
N ALA A 246 27.35 -1.78 -16.10
CA ALA A 246 26.82 -1.40 -14.78
C ALA A 246 27.28 -0.01 -14.39
N VAL A 247 26.40 0.72 -13.70
CA VAL A 247 26.65 2.08 -13.20
C VAL A 247 26.40 2.16 -11.69
N SER A 248 26.93 3.20 -11.05
CA SER A 248 26.54 3.52 -9.67
C SER A 248 25.11 4.01 -9.60
N ILE A 249 24.41 3.71 -8.51
CA ILE A 249 23.07 4.25 -8.23
C ILE A 249 23.03 5.79 -8.27
N ASN A 250 24.13 6.47 -7.95
CA ASN A 250 24.24 7.93 -8.02
C ASN A 250 24.07 8.48 -9.44
N THR A 251 24.29 7.65 -10.48
CA THR A 251 24.01 8.00 -11.88
C THR A 251 22.55 8.39 -12.09
N PHE A 252 21.64 7.81 -11.32
CA PHE A 252 20.20 8.12 -11.35
C PHE A 252 19.79 9.04 -10.21
N LEU A 253 20.24 8.79 -8.98
CA LEU A 253 19.82 9.57 -7.80
C LEU A 253 20.11 11.06 -7.97
N SER A 254 21.33 11.44 -8.30
CA SER A 254 21.70 12.85 -8.34
C SER A 254 20.93 13.64 -9.40
N PRO A 255 20.78 13.17 -10.65
CA PRO A 255 19.98 13.90 -11.64
C PRO A 255 18.49 13.95 -11.30
N LEU A 256 17.89 12.86 -10.74
CA LEU A 256 16.49 12.86 -10.36
C LEU A 256 16.19 13.91 -9.27
N PHE A 257 17.05 13.99 -8.24
CA PHE A 257 16.87 14.95 -7.17
C PHE A 257 17.26 16.38 -7.59
N ALA A 258 18.14 16.57 -8.57
CA ALA A 258 18.36 17.88 -9.19
C ALA A 258 17.09 18.40 -9.89
N VAL A 259 16.37 17.53 -10.62
CA VAL A 259 15.09 17.87 -11.23
C VAL A 259 14.01 18.09 -10.16
N ALA A 260 13.97 17.27 -9.11
CA ALA A 260 13.03 17.48 -7.99
C ALA A 260 13.23 18.87 -7.35
N MET A 261 14.48 19.28 -7.15
CA MET A 261 14.81 20.61 -6.65
C MET A 261 14.37 21.72 -7.62
N GLU A 262 14.62 21.56 -8.91
CA GLU A 262 14.20 22.54 -9.94
C GLU A 262 12.67 22.69 -9.96
N LYS A 263 11.92 21.58 -9.97
CA LYS A 263 10.45 21.59 -9.93
C LYS A 263 9.93 22.23 -8.62
N THR A 264 10.60 21.97 -7.50
CA THR A 264 10.26 22.58 -6.20
C THR A 264 10.49 24.10 -6.24
N LEU A 265 11.58 24.58 -6.82
CA LEU A 265 11.82 26.01 -7.01
C LEU A 265 10.78 26.66 -7.94
N ALA A 266 10.22 25.90 -8.87
CA ALA A 266 9.11 26.33 -9.74
C ALA A 266 7.74 26.28 -9.05
N GLY A 267 7.64 25.81 -7.78
CA GLY A 267 6.42 25.82 -6.98
C GLY A 267 5.77 24.47 -6.75
N SER A 268 6.38 23.37 -7.19
CA SER A 268 5.90 22.00 -6.88
C SER A 268 6.11 21.64 -5.41
N ASP A 269 5.30 20.73 -4.89
CA ASP A 269 5.47 20.19 -3.55
C ASP A 269 6.72 19.30 -3.46
N PRO A 270 7.71 19.65 -2.62
CA PRO A 270 8.96 18.89 -2.51
C PRO A 270 8.77 17.46 -2.02
N ILE A 271 7.76 17.19 -1.17
CA ILE A 271 7.46 15.86 -0.67
C ILE A 271 6.95 14.98 -1.79
N ALA A 272 6.02 15.48 -2.61
CA ALA A 272 5.47 14.75 -3.74
C ALA A 272 6.54 14.48 -4.81
N GLU A 273 7.41 15.46 -5.13
CA GLU A 273 8.52 15.30 -6.07
C GLU A 273 9.50 14.21 -5.59
N ASN A 274 9.92 14.26 -4.31
CA ASN A 274 10.84 13.27 -3.73
C ASN A 274 10.24 11.86 -3.70
N ARG A 275 8.96 11.74 -3.31
CA ARG A 275 8.24 10.46 -3.31
C ARG A 275 8.26 9.84 -4.71
N THR A 276 7.87 10.61 -5.70
CA THR A 276 7.82 10.14 -7.10
C THR A 276 9.18 9.73 -7.62
N ALA A 277 10.24 10.47 -7.29
CA ALA A 277 11.60 10.11 -7.67
C ALA A 277 12.00 8.72 -7.12
N PHE A 278 11.71 8.43 -5.84
CA PHE A 278 11.97 7.10 -5.27
C PHE A 278 11.13 6.01 -5.89
N GLN A 279 9.81 6.22 -6.04
CA GLN A 279 8.90 5.23 -6.60
C GLN A 279 9.31 4.84 -8.03
N THR A 280 9.58 5.84 -8.86
CA THR A 280 9.94 5.61 -10.28
C THR A 280 11.30 4.94 -10.41
N LEU A 281 12.27 5.34 -9.56
CA LEU A 281 13.59 4.70 -9.54
C LEU A 281 13.51 3.24 -9.06
N ALA A 282 12.67 2.94 -8.06
CA ALA A 282 12.49 1.58 -7.57
C ALA A 282 11.93 0.64 -8.65
N ILE A 283 10.89 1.08 -9.37
CA ILE A 283 10.34 0.33 -10.52
C ILE A 283 11.42 0.03 -11.55
N TYR A 284 12.19 1.02 -11.94
CA TYR A 284 13.26 0.85 -12.93
C TYR A 284 14.36 -0.12 -12.47
N LEU A 285 14.89 0.04 -11.24
CA LEU A 285 15.98 -0.79 -10.72
C LEU A 285 15.55 -2.24 -10.48
N ASN A 286 14.28 -2.48 -10.16
CA ASN A 286 13.74 -3.82 -10.00
C ASN A 286 13.37 -4.48 -11.34
N GLY A 287 13.47 -3.76 -12.45
CA GLY A 287 13.09 -4.27 -13.78
C GLY A 287 11.58 -4.47 -13.92
N GLU A 288 10.80 -3.72 -13.17
CA GLU A 288 9.35 -3.78 -13.16
C GLU A 288 8.75 -2.85 -14.22
N SER A 289 7.50 -3.07 -14.60
CA SER A 289 6.79 -2.20 -15.54
C SER A 289 6.29 -0.94 -14.84
N ILE A 290 6.45 0.23 -15.49
CA ILE A 290 5.83 1.47 -15.03
C ILE A 290 4.31 1.36 -14.94
N ALA A 291 3.69 0.42 -15.65
CA ALA A 291 2.27 0.11 -15.57
C ALA A 291 1.80 -0.20 -14.14
N GLN A 292 2.68 -0.70 -13.28
CA GLN A 292 2.36 -0.93 -11.87
C GLN A 292 1.99 0.37 -11.14
N LEU A 293 2.57 1.51 -11.53
CA LEU A 293 2.27 2.80 -10.94
C LEU A 293 1.15 3.56 -11.66
N ILE A 294 1.10 3.51 -13.00
CA ILE A 294 0.21 4.39 -13.78
C ILE A 294 -0.89 3.66 -14.54
N GLY A 295 -0.91 2.33 -14.52
CA GLY A 295 -1.85 1.49 -15.26
C GLY A 295 -1.38 1.13 -16.67
N GLU A 296 -1.91 0.02 -17.19
CA GLU A 296 -1.53 -0.53 -18.50
C GLU A 296 -1.86 0.43 -19.65
N GLU A 297 -3.00 1.11 -19.60
CA GLU A 297 -3.44 2.03 -20.65
C GLU A 297 -2.46 3.19 -20.80
N ALA A 298 -2.14 3.89 -19.71
CA ALA A 298 -1.18 5.00 -19.74
C ALA A 298 0.24 4.53 -20.06
N ALA A 299 0.65 3.36 -19.56
CA ALA A 299 1.97 2.81 -19.81
C ALA A 299 2.18 2.36 -21.25
N SER A 300 1.13 2.00 -21.97
CA SER A 300 1.21 1.55 -23.38
C SER A 300 1.77 2.59 -24.35
N GLU A 301 1.67 3.87 -23.99
CA GLU A 301 2.20 5.01 -24.78
C GLU A 301 3.63 5.38 -24.41
N ILE A 302 4.23 4.73 -23.39
CA ILE A 302 5.54 5.07 -22.83
C ILE A 302 6.58 4.06 -23.30
N GLU A 303 7.64 4.54 -23.91
CA GLU A 303 8.78 3.71 -24.29
C GLU A 303 9.50 3.19 -23.03
N ALA A 304 9.73 1.87 -22.97
CA ALA A 304 10.44 1.26 -21.87
C ALA A 304 11.90 1.74 -21.82
N ALA A 305 12.35 2.14 -20.63
CA ALA A 305 13.74 2.56 -20.45
C ALA A 305 14.72 1.41 -20.72
N PRO A 306 15.84 1.66 -21.42
CA PRO A 306 16.90 0.66 -21.56
C PRO A 306 17.37 0.20 -20.18
N TYR A 307 17.42 -1.12 -19.97
CA TYR A 307 17.89 -1.65 -18.69
C TYR A 307 19.41 -1.52 -18.55
N ILE A 308 19.85 -0.87 -17.48
CA ILE A 308 21.26 -0.77 -17.07
C ILE A 308 21.38 -1.32 -15.66
N GLU A 309 22.25 -2.30 -15.46
CA GLU A 309 22.55 -2.82 -14.13
C GLU A 309 23.06 -1.69 -13.22
N THR A 310 22.36 -1.45 -12.13
CA THR A 310 22.67 -0.36 -11.20
C THR A 310 23.16 -0.94 -9.88
N ARG A 311 24.28 -0.45 -9.37
CA ARG A 311 24.97 -1.01 -8.21
C ARG A 311 25.14 0.02 -7.10
N LEU A 312 25.12 -0.46 -5.88
CA LEU A 312 25.56 0.25 -4.67
C LEU A 312 26.68 -0.58 -4.03
N LEU A 313 27.84 0.01 -3.76
CA LEU A 313 29.03 -0.70 -3.28
C LEU A 313 29.37 -1.93 -4.15
N ARG A 314 29.20 -1.82 -5.47
CA ARG A 314 29.40 -2.86 -6.49
C ARG A 314 28.40 -4.04 -6.44
N ARG A 315 27.35 -3.94 -5.64
CA ARG A 315 26.28 -4.93 -5.49
C ARG A 315 24.97 -4.36 -6.04
N GLN A 316 24.30 -5.11 -6.92
CA GLN A 316 23.00 -4.75 -7.49
C GLN A 316 21.90 -4.86 -6.43
N ASP A 317 21.90 -5.94 -5.65
CA ASP A 317 20.94 -6.19 -4.60
C ASP A 317 20.88 -5.05 -3.58
N LEU A 318 22.03 -4.50 -3.15
CA LEU A 318 22.04 -3.35 -2.23
C LEU A 318 21.39 -2.10 -2.83
N ALA A 319 21.56 -1.86 -4.14
CA ALA A 319 20.89 -0.76 -4.81
C ALA A 319 19.36 -0.96 -4.84
N GLN A 320 18.91 -2.18 -5.15
CA GLN A 320 17.49 -2.56 -5.15
C GLN A 320 16.89 -2.46 -3.74
N HIS A 321 17.56 -2.97 -2.71
CA HIS A 321 17.14 -2.88 -1.32
C HIS A 321 16.95 -1.42 -0.89
N LEU A 322 17.94 -0.56 -1.13
CA LEU A 322 17.89 0.85 -0.77
C LEU A 322 16.69 1.56 -1.42
N VAL A 323 16.54 1.45 -2.74
CA VAL A 323 15.48 2.22 -3.44
C VAL A 323 14.09 1.66 -3.19
N SER A 324 13.93 0.33 -3.09
CA SER A 324 12.64 -0.28 -2.77
C SER A 324 12.16 0.14 -1.39
N THR A 325 13.04 0.10 -0.40
CA THR A 325 12.72 0.52 0.96
C THR A 325 12.48 2.03 1.03
N ALA A 326 13.24 2.84 0.28
CA ALA A 326 12.99 4.27 0.18
C ALA A 326 11.62 4.57 -0.45
N ALA A 327 11.22 3.85 -1.50
CA ALA A 327 9.91 4.01 -2.14
C ALA A 327 8.76 3.63 -1.19
N ILE A 328 8.90 2.52 -0.45
CA ILE A 328 7.92 2.09 0.56
C ILE A 328 7.82 3.13 1.68
N THR A 329 8.96 3.60 2.20
CA THR A 329 9.00 4.63 3.25
C THR A 329 8.32 5.91 2.80
N ALA A 330 8.61 6.37 1.60
CA ALA A 330 8.03 7.57 1.02
C ALA A 330 6.52 7.46 0.80
N SER A 331 6.00 6.24 0.64
CA SER A 331 4.58 5.96 0.37
C SER A 331 3.80 5.63 1.64
N ALA A 332 4.37 4.84 2.54
CA ALA A 332 3.64 4.23 3.66
C ALA A 332 4.27 4.49 5.04
N GLY A 333 5.41 5.18 5.11
CA GLY A 333 6.11 5.54 6.35
C GLY A 333 7.26 4.60 6.74
N ALA A 334 8.08 5.09 7.67
CA ALA A 334 9.33 4.44 8.05
C ALA A 334 9.11 3.13 8.82
N ASP A 335 8.18 3.12 9.77
CA ASP A 335 7.94 1.95 10.64
C ASP A 335 7.52 0.73 9.81
N LEU A 336 6.64 0.98 8.83
CA LEU A 336 6.20 -0.06 7.92
C LEU A 336 7.31 -0.57 7.01
N ALA A 337 8.10 0.32 6.43
CA ALA A 337 9.22 -0.06 5.58
C ALA A 337 10.27 -0.87 6.36
N GLN A 338 10.56 -0.47 7.59
CA GLN A 338 11.49 -1.19 8.47
C GLN A 338 10.98 -2.60 8.78
N MET A 339 9.70 -2.72 9.10
CA MET A 339 9.09 -4.01 9.40
C MET A 339 9.11 -4.94 8.17
N LEU A 340 8.72 -4.45 6.98
CA LEU A 340 8.80 -5.24 5.75
C LEU A 340 10.21 -5.70 5.42
N SER A 341 11.19 -4.84 5.65
CA SER A 341 12.61 -5.16 5.51
C SER A 341 13.01 -6.32 6.43
N THR A 342 12.71 -6.22 7.72
CA THR A 342 13.06 -7.27 8.69
C THR A 342 12.32 -8.58 8.43
N THR A 343 11.04 -8.50 8.03
CA THR A 343 10.24 -9.67 7.65
C THR A 343 10.84 -10.38 6.44
N LYS A 344 11.26 -9.63 5.42
CA LYS A 344 11.92 -10.19 4.23
C LYS A 344 13.23 -10.90 4.61
N GLU A 345 14.10 -10.28 5.39
CA GLU A 345 15.35 -10.89 5.83
C GLU A 345 15.11 -12.17 6.66
N ALA A 346 14.04 -12.19 7.45
CA ALA A 346 13.62 -13.38 8.17
C ALA A 346 13.15 -14.52 7.28
N TYR A 347 12.39 -14.16 6.26
CA TYR A 347 11.92 -15.11 5.28
C TYR A 347 13.10 -15.68 4.48
N ASP A 348 14.03 -14.84 4.05
CA ASP A 348 15.24 -15.26 3.32
C ASP A 348 16.14 -16.14 4.18
N ALA A 349 16.26 -15.90 5.49
CA ALA A 349 16.98 -16.77 6.42
C ALA A 349 16.37 -18.18 6.50
N ARG A 350 15.03 -18.26 6.51
CA ARG A 350 14.29 -19.52 6.67
C ARG A 350 14.22 -20.33 5.39
N TYR A 351 14.02 -19.68 4.24
CA TYR A 351 13.61 -20.35 3.02
C TYR A 351 14.48 -20.09 1.79
N ARG A 352 15.43 -19.12 1.83
CA ARG A 352 16.18 -18.67 0.64
C ARG A 352 17.67 -18.43 0.87
N SER A 353 18.11 -17.18 0.60
CA SER A 353 19.50 -16.74 0.55
C SER A 353 20.19 -16.61 1.92
N GLY A 354 19.43 -16.69 2.99
CA GLY A 354 19.88 -16.41 4.33
C GLY A 354 19.74 -14.94 4.73
N PHE A 355 19.83 -14.66 6.04
CA PHE A 355 19.77 -13.31 6.60
C PHE A 355 21.03 -12.51 6.23
N SER A 356 20.85 -11.27 5.79
CA SER A 356 21.93 -10.39 5.33
C SER A 356 21.94 -9.06 6.10
N PHE A 357 22.99 -8.81 6.88
CA PHE A 357 23.18 -7.50 7.51
C PHE A 357 23.55 -6.39 6.52
N SER A 358 24.10 -6.75 5.35
CA SER A 358 24.38 -5.78 4.28
C SER A 358 23.07 -5.28 3.66
N ASP A 359 22.11 -6.17 3.40
CA ASP A 359 20.81 -5.82 2.85
C ASP A 359 20.00 -5.02 3.87
N LEU A 360 20.02 -5.44 5.14
CA LEU A 360 19.40 -4.69 6.23
C LEU A 360 19.98 -3.27 6.37
N THR A 361 21.30 -3.11 6.19
CA THR A 361 21.95 -1.80 6.20
C THR A 361 21.46 -0.94 5.03
N ALA A 362 21.38 -1.50 3.82
CA ALA A 362 20.86 -0.78 2.65
C ALA A 362 19.40 -0.38 2.83
N ASN A 363 18.58 -1.27 3.40
CA ASN A 363 17.18 -0.99 3.75
C ASN A 363 17.09 0.17 4.75
N SER A 364 17.87 0.14 5.84
CA SER A 364 17.87 1.20 6.87
C SER A 364 18.32 2.56 6.31
N VAL A 365 19.30 2.57 5.38
CA VAL A 365 19.67 3.78 4.65
C VAL A 365 18.50 4.29 3.81
N GLY A 366 17.80 3.41 3.07
CA GLY A 366 16.61 3.75 2.30
C GLY A 366 15.51 4.37 3.15
N VAL A 367 15.22 3.77 4.33
CA VAL A 367 14.28 4.35 5.32
C VAL A 367 14.71 5.75 5.73
N THR A 368 15.96 5.91 6.16
CA THR A 368 16.47 7.20 6.68
C THR A 368 16.41 8.30 5.62
N ILE A 369 16.86 8.01 4.39
CA ILE A 369 16.82 8.98 3.28
C ILE A 369 15.38 9.39 2.99
N ALA A 370 14.48 8.44 2.81
CA ALA A 370 13.11 8.73 2.41
C ALA A 370 12.31 9.41 3.53
N GLN A 371 12.51 9.02 4.78
CA GLN A 371 11.87 9.67 5.93
C GLN A 371 12.25 11.16 5.98
N LEU A 372 13.53 11.50 5.85
CA LEU A 372 13.98 12.88 5.80
C LEU A 372 13.47 13.63 4.57
N ALA A 373 13.36 12.93 3.44
CA ALA A 373 12.96 13.53 2.18
C ALA A 373 11.44 13.70 2.03
N THR A 374 10.59 13.03 2.85
CA THR A 374 9.14 13.01 2.62
C THR A 374 8.28 13.30 3.84
N THR A 375 8.87 13.60 5.02
CA THR A 375 8.08 13.87 6.24
C THR A 375 7.77 15.35 6.41
N ARG A 376 8.73 16.25 6.14
CA ARG A 376 8.59 17.69 6.34
C ARG A 376 9.17 18.47 5.16
N THR A 377 8.48 19.53 4.74
CA THR A 377 8.87 20.37 3.61
C THR A 377 10.30 20.91 3.71
N GLU A 378 10.73 21.32 4.92
CA GLU A 378 12.06 21.88 5.15
C GLU A 378 13.15 20.83 4.93
N THR A 379 13.02 19.66 5.55
CA THR A 379 13.97 18.55 5.37
C THR A 379 13.94 18.00 3.96
N ALA A 380 12.76 17.95 3.32
CA ALA A 380 12.60 17.51 1.93
C ALA A 380 13.46 18.34 0.98
N LYS A 381 13.44 19.68 1.11
CA LYS A 381 14.27 20.60 0.29
C LYS A 381 15.76 20.42 0.57
N ILE A 382 16.15 20.23 1.82
CA ILE A 382 17.57 19.97 2.17
C ILE A 382 18.02 18.64 1.56
N MET A 383 17.17 17.61 1.60
CA MET A 383 17.49 16.32 1.00
C MET A 383 17.60 16.40 -0.53
N GLN A 384 16.75 17.19 -1.21
CA GLN A 384 16.89 17.47 -2.65
C GLN A 384 18.26 18.02 -2.97
N ASP A 385 18.69 19.09 -2.28
CA ASP A 385 19.99 19.70 -2.51
C ASP A 385 21.14 18.71 -2.26
N ARG A 386 21.11 17.97 -1.15
CA ARG A 386 22.18 17.03 -0.79
C ARG A 386 22.25 15.83 -1.74
N LEU A 387 21.09 15.26 -2.13
CA LEU A 387 21.03 14.14 -3.04
C LEU A 387 21.41 14.55 -4.48
N ALA A 388 21.04 15.76 -4.90
CA ALA A 388 21.47 16.29 -6.19
C ALA A 388 23.01 16.48 -6.27
N ASN A 389 23.67 16.71 -5.14
CA ASN A 389 25.09 17.03 -5.06
C ASN A 389 25.95 15.88 -4.49
N LEU A 390 25.46 14.62 -4.52
CA LEU A 390 26.22 13.46 -4.07
C LEU A 390 27.54 13.32 -4.81
N GLN A 391 28.64 13.10 -4.07
CA GLN A 391 29.96 12.86 -4.65
C GLN A 391 30.27 11.36 -4.67
N ASN A 392 29.93 10.65 -3.61
CA ASN A 392 30.24 9.23 -3.44
C ASN A 392 29.11 8.48 -2.76
N GLU A 393 29.04 7.17 -2.97
CA GLU A 393 28.10 6.30 -2.24
C GLU A 393 28.36 6.32 -0.73
N SER A 394 29.61 6.55 -0.31
CA SER A 394 30.00 6.69 1.11
C SER A 394 29.38 7.90 1.81
N ASP A 395 28.82 8.84 1.06
CA ASP A 395 28.17 10.03 1.64
C ASP A 395 26.89 9.65 2.39
N TYR A 396 26.28 8.50 2.07
CA TYR A 396 25.07 7.99 2.72
C TYR A 396 25.14 6.52 3.11
N MET A 397 25.94 5.70 2.42
CA MET A 397 26.02 4.25 2.66
C MET A 397 27.31 3.91 3.43
N PRO A 398 27.22 3.32 4.64
CA PRO A 398 28.40 2.82 5.34
C PRO A 398 28.96 1.57 4.66
N GLN A 399 30.23 1.27 4.91
CA GLN A 399 30.87 0.05 4.39
C GLN A 399 30.25 -1.20 5.03
N VAL A 400 29.86 -2.16 4.19
CA VAL A 400 29.21 -3.40 4.61
C VAL A 400 30.13 -4.64 4.49
N GLY A 401 31.35 -4.46 4.00
CA GLY A 401 32.27 -5.57 3.70
C GLY A 401 32.66 -6.45 4.89
N ASN A 402 32.41 -6.00 6.14
CA ASN A 402 32.63 -6.78 7.35
C ASN A 402 31.33 -7.41 7.90
N ASN A 403 30.21 -7.22 7.25
CA ASN A 403 28.97 -7.86 7.63
C ASN A 403 29.03 -9.36 7.32
N ARG A 404 28.39 -10.14 8.17
CA ARG A 404 28.18 -11.57 7.92
C ARG A 404 26.81 -11.71 7.24
N ASP A 405 26.84 -12.08 5.98
CA ASP A 405 25.65 -12.27 5.14
C ASP A 405 25.40 -13.76 4.87
N GLY A 406 24.19 -14.11 4.47
CA GLY A 406 23.79 -15.47 4.14
C GLY A 406 23.63 -16.38 5.38
N LEU A 407 23.25 -15.82 6.53
CA LEU A 407 23.00 -16.59 7.74
C LEU A 407 21.70 -17.40 7.60
N SER A 408 21.82 -18.73 7.72
CA SER A 408 20.63 -19.56 7.88
C SER A 408 19.88 -19.21 9.18
N GLU A 409 18.61 -19.58 9.29
CA GLU A 409 17.84 -19.40 10.52
C GLU A 409 18.55 -20.06 11.73
N THR A 410 19.15 -21.21 11.52
CA THR A 410 19.93 -21.91 12.57
C THR A 410 21.15 -21.06 12.98
N ASP A 411 21.96 -20.59 12.01
CA ASP A 411 23.16 -19.77 12.32
C ASP A 411 22.75 -18.44 12.99
N PHE A 412 21.64 -17.83 12.55
CA PHE A 412 21.11 -16.61 13.14
C PHE A 412 20.71 -16.83 14.61
N ASN A 413 19.96 -17.91 14.89
CA ASN A 413 19.53 -18.24 16.25
C ASN A 413 20.67 -18.64 17.17
N GLU A 414 21.73 -19.29 16.65
CA GLU A 414 22.96 -19.56 17.42
C GLU A 414 23.68 -18.27 17.82
N MET A 415 23.67 -17.23 16.96
CA MET A 415 24.36 -15.97 17.21
C MET A 415 23.53 -15.00 18.08
N TYR A 416 22.24 -14.94 17.82
CA TYR A 416 21.36 -13.89 18.35
C TYR A 416 20.20 -14.43 19.17
N THR A 417 19.99 -15.74 19.24
CA THR A 417 18.84 -16.40 19.85
C THR A 417 17.54 -16.10 19.11
N ASP A 418 17.17 -14.81 19.04
CA ASP A 418 16.05 -14.27 18.28
C ASP A 418 16.27 -12.77 18.00
N ARG A 419 15.30 -12.12 17.32
CA ARG A 419 15.37 -10.72 16.96
C ARG A 419 15.03 -9.75 18.09
N SER A 420 14.53 -10.22 19.21
CA SER A 420 14.32 -9.42 20.42
C SER A 420 15.54 -9.46 21.34
N SER A 421 16.54 -10.26 21.04
CA SER A 421 17.73 -10.43 21.86
C SER A 421 18.53 -9.13 21.97
N PRO A 422 19.11 -8.83 23.14
CA PRO A 422 19.94 -7.64 23.33
C PRO A 422 21.09 -7.54 22.34
N GLN A 423 21.67 -8.68 21.93
CA GLN A 423 22.78 -8.74 20.97
C GLN A 423 22.35 -8.30 19.56
N TYR A 424 21.17 -8.74 19.12
CA TYR A 424 20.62 -8.32 17.84
C TYR A 424 20.23 -6.84 17.85
N VAL A 425 19.52 -6.38 18.88
CA VAL A 425 19.13 -4.97 19.05
C VAL A 425 20.37 -4.08 19.09
N GLN A 426 21.43 -4.49 19.81
CA GLN A 426 22.70 -3.75 19.83
C GLN A 426 23.30 -3.66 18.41
N ARG A 427 23.24 -4.75 17.62
CA ARG A 427 23.75 -4.74 16.24
C ARG A 427 22.99 -3.77 15.34
N LEU A 428 21.66 -3.67 15.50
CA LEU A 428 20.85 -2.68 14.81
C LEU A 428 21.25 -1.24 15.18
N VAL A 429 21.45 -0.98 16.45
CA VAL A 429 21.89 0.35 16.94
C VAL A 429 23.28 0.71 16.39
N GLU A 430 24.20 -0.24 16.30
CA GLU A 430 25.52 -0.03 15.69
C GLU A 430 25.40 0.35 14.21
N ILE A 431 24.56 -0.38 13.44
CA ILE A 431 24.30 -0.09 12.04
C ILE A 431 23.69 1.32 11.90
N GLN A 432 22.68 1.65 12.69
CA GLN A 432 22.05 2.96 12.64
C GLN A 432 23.04 4.08 12.99
N THR A 433 23.88 3.89 13.99
CA THR A 433 24.94 4.85 14.36
C THR A 433 25.91 5.10 13.20
N LEU A 434 26.28 4.04 12.47
CA LEU A 434 27.13 4.17 11.27
C LEU A 434 26.43 4.95 10.17
N ILE A 435 25.14 4.75 9.98
CA ILE A 435 24.31 5.49 9.02
C ILE A 435 24.24 6.96 9.40
N ASP A 436 23.86 7.25 10.65
CA ASP A 436 23.69 8.61 11.16
C ASP A 436 24.96 9.45 11.06
N SER A 437 26.12 8.79 11.12
CA SER A 437 27.43 9.44 10.95
C SER A 437 27.76 9.85 9.51
N ARG A 438 26.92 9.50 8.53
CA ARG A 438 27.23 9.81 7.12
C ARG A 438 27.00 11.30 6.80
N PRO A 439 27.82 11.87 5.89
CA PRO A 439 27.74 13.29 5.51
C PRO A 439 26.35 13.74 5.06
N LEU A 440 25.61 12.87 4.34
CA LEU A 440 24.26 13.18 3.87
C LEU A 440 23.29 13.54 4.99
N PHE A 441 23.46 12.96 6.18
CA PHE A 441 22.54 13.11 7.31
C PHE A 441 22.99 14.15 8.34
N ALA A 442 24.17 14.76 8.14
CA ALA A 442 24.77 15.68 9.11
C ALA A 442 23.81 16.82 9.51
N GLY A 443 23.47 16.92 10.81
CA GLY A 443 22.60 17.95 11.38
C GLY A 443 21.11 17.81 11.05
N LEU A 444 20.67 16.68 10.50
CA LEU A 444 19.25 16.38 10.23
C LEU A 444 18.64 15.38 11.22
N LEU A 445 19.43 14.51 11.76
CA LEU A 445 19.04 13.50 12.75
C LEU A 445 19.33 14.06 14.14
N GLN A 446 18.31 14.60 14.83
CA GLN A 446 18.33 15.04 16.24
C GLN A 446 17.08 14.57 16.94
#